data_52871e84f29f60639c7d316ad39bd4f1
#
_entry.id   52871e84f29f60639c7d316ad39bd4f1
#
_cell.length_a   1.000
_cell.length_b   1.000
_cell.length_c   1.000
_cell.angle_alpha   90.00
_cell.angle_beta   90.00
_cell.angle_gamma   90.00
#
_symmetry.space_group_name_H-M   'P 1'
#
loop_
_entity.id
_entity.type
_entity.pdbx_description
1 polymer ?
#
loop_
_entity_poly.entity_id
_entity_poly.type
_entity_poly.pdbx_seq_one_letter_code
_entity_poly.pdbx_strand_id
1 'polypeptide(L)'
;MELMKTDCGGAAAVLGAARAVGALKPPGVECHFVVAACENMINGKGLVPSDILMASNGKTIEVLNTDAEGRLTLADALVYCDKELDCESIIELSTLTGACMVALGKVRQFFFA
;
A
#
# COMPACT_ATOMS: atom_id res chain seq x y z
N MET A 1 4.54 6.71 19.04
CA MET A 1 3.35 6.49 18.16
C MET A 1 2.69 7.79 17.67
N GLU A 2 2.79 8.91 18.40
CA GLU A 2 2.09 10.16 18.03
C GLU A 2 2.39 10.63 16.59
N LEU A 3 3.63 10.49 16.13
CA LEU A 3 4.06 10.90 14.79
C LEU A 3 3.59 9.97 13.67
N MET A 4 3.06 8.80 13.98
CA MET A 4 2.58 7.83 12.95
C MET A 4 1.39 8.35 12.15
N LYS A 5 0.66 9.35 12.66
CA LYS A 5 -0.36 10.08 11.86
C LYS A 5 0.20 10.75 10.60
N THR A 6 1.52 10.91 10.50
CA THR A 6 2.21 11.45 9.31
C THR A 6 2.79 10.38 8.40
N ASP A 7 2.67 9.09 8.75
CA ASP A 7 3.14 7.97 7.96
C ASP A 7 2.17 7.64 6.82
N CYS A 8 2.09 8.56 5.87
CA CYS A 8 1.22 8.51 4.70
C CYS A 8 1.94 9.00 3.42
N GLY A 9 3.29 8.93 3.41
CA GLY A 9 4.09 9.45 2.31
C GLY A 9 3.80 8.77 0.97
N GLY A 10 3.58 7.46 0.96
CA GLY A 10 3.19 6.71 -0.23
C GLY A 10 1.84 7.17 -0.78
N ALA A 11 0.81 7.23 0.05
CA ALA A 11 -0.50 7.74 -0.34
C ALA A 11 -0.44 9.19 -0.86
N ALA A 12 0.35 10.04 -0.19
CA ALA A 12 0.56 11.42 -0.64
C ALA A 12 1.22 11.49 -2.02
N ALA A 13 2.19 10.61 -2.30
CA ALA A 13 2.84 10.51 -3.61
C ALA A 13 1.86 10.08 -4.70
N VAL A 14 1.02 9.06 -4.42
CA VAL A 14 -0.02 8.58 -5.35
C VAL A 14 -1.04 9.70 -5.64
N LEU A 15 -1.51 10.42 -4.63
CA LEU A 15 -2.45 11.53 -4.80
C LEU A 15 -1.81 12.70 -5.56
N GLY A 16 -0.52 12.97 -5.32
CA GLY A 16 0.25 13.95 -6.08
C GLY A 16 0.36 13.58 -7.55
N ALA A 17 0.66 12.31 -7.83
CA ALA A 17 0.69 11.76 -9.19
C ALA A 17 -0.67 11.86 -9.86
N ALA A 18 -1.76 11.52 -9.16
CA ALA A 18 -3.13 11.64 -9.67
C ALA A 18 -3.44 13.08 -10.11
N ARG A 19 -3.06 14.05 -9.29
CA ARG A 19 -3.24 15.47 -9.62
C ARG A 19 -2.42 15.88 -10.86
N ALA A 20 -1.17 15.42 -10.95
CA ALA A 20 -0.30 15.72 -12.08
C ALA A 20 -0.82 15.11 -13.38
N VAL A 21 -1.17 13.82 -13.37
CA VAL A 21 -1.72 13.10 -14.54
C VAL A 21 -3.06 13.71 -14.96
N GLY A 22 -3.93 14.06 -14.01
CA GLY A 22 -5.21 14.73 -14.28
C GLY A 22 -5.04 16.11 -14.93
N ALA A 23 -3.95 16.82 -14.64
CA ALA A 23 -3.61 18.10 -15.29
C ALA A 23 -2.98 17.89 -16.67
N LEU A 24 -2.10 16.92 -16.83
CA LEU A 24 -1.40 16.60 -18.08
C LEU A 24 -2.31 15.94 -19.13
N LYS A 25 -3.27 15.14 -18.66
CA LYS A 25 -4.23 14.39 -19.50
C LYS A 25 -3.55 13.67 -20.67
N PRO A 26 -2.60 12.74 -20.40
CA PRO A 26 -1.90 12.05 -21.47
C PRO A 26 -2.88 11.28 -22.35
N PRO A 27 -2.78 11.39 -23.68
CA PRO A 27 -3.71 10.70 -24.58
C PRO A 27 -3.47 9.20 -24.58
N GLY A 28 -4.55 8.42 -24.67
CA GLY A 28 -4.47 6.95 -24.81
C GLY A 28 -4.06 6.21 -23.55
N VAL A 29 -4.07 6.88 -22.40
CA VAL A 29 -3.74 6.29 -21.10
C VAL A 29 -4.93 6.43 -20.16
N GLU A 30 -5.39 5.33 -19.61
CA GLU A 30 -6.32 5.28 -18.48
C GLU A 30 -5.54 4.96 -17.22
N CYS A 31 -5.68 5.80 -16.19
CA CYS A 31 -4.96 5.65 -14.92
C CYS A 31 -5.94 5.55 -13.76
N HIS A 32 -5.79 4.52 -12.96
CA HIS A 32 -6.47 4.35 -11.69
C HIS A 32 -5.53 4.63 -10.54
N PHE A 33 -5.98 5.41 -9.57
CA PHE A 33 -5.20 5.76 -8.38
C PHE A 33 -5.90 5.19 -7.15
N VAL A 34 -5.33 4.13 -6.60
CA VAL A 34 -5.91 3.40 -5.48
C VAL A 34 -5.11 3.69 -4.21
N VAL A 35 -5.80 4.04 -3.14
CA VAL A 35 -5.22 4.25 -1.83
C VAL A 35 -5.89 3.30 -0.84
N ALA A 36 -5.11 2.39 -0.25
CA ALA A 36 -5.56 1.52 0.83
C ALA A 36 -5.64 2.34 2.14
N ALA A 37 -6.80 2.88 2.45
CA ALA A 37 -7.03 3.72 3.62
C ALA A 37 -7.87 2.98 4.66
N CYS A 38 -7.20 2.44 5.67
CA CYS A 38 -7.81 1.69 6.75
C CYS A 38 -7.54 2.37 8.09
N GLU A 39 -8.50 2.29 9.00
CA GLU A 39 -8.29 2.69 10.38
C GLU A 39 -7.40 1.65 11.07
N ASN A 40 -6.36 2.12 11.77
CA ASN A 40 -5.42 1.29 12.51
C ASN A 40 -5.44 1.69 14.00
N MET A 41 -6.44 1.19 14.73
CA MET A 41 -6.65 1.49 16.13
C MET A 41 -6.62 0.22 16.98
N ILE A 42 -6.13 0.35 18.21
CA ILE A 42 -6.13 -0.73 19.19
C ILE A 42 -7.58 -1.00 19.63
N ASN A 43 -8.03 -2.22 19.45
CA ASN A 43 -9.35 -2.67 19.92
C ASN A 43 -9.37 -4.19 20.10
N GLY A 44 -10.46 -4.73 20.68
CA GLY A 44 -10.60 -6.16 20.94
C GLY A 44 -10.75 -7.06 19.70
N LYS A 45 -10.80 -6.48 18.49
CA LYS A 45 -10.83 -7.19 17.20
C LYS A 45 -9.58 -6.93 16.37
N GLY A 46 -8.58 -6.27 16.96
CA GLY A 46 -7.29 -6.03 16.30
C GLY A 46 -6.54 -7.32 16.03
N LEU A 47 -5.62 -7.27 15.08
CA LEU A 47 -4.77 -8.41 14.73
C LEU A 47 -3.89 -8.85 15.90
N VAL A 48 -3.76 -10.15 16.07
CA VAL A 48 -2.79 -10.73 17.01
C VAL A 48 -1.84 -11.68 16.25
N PRO A 49 -0.63 -11.93 16.80
CA PRO A 49 0.29 -12.90 16.21
C PRO A 49 -0.36 -14.29 16.06
N SER A 50 -0.09 -14.95 14.95
CA SER A 50 -0.65 -16.23 14.52
C SER A 50 -2.11 -16.19 14.06
N ASP A 51 -2.71 -15.03 13.90
CA ASP A 51 -3.98 -14.91 13.19
C ASP A 51 -3.82 -15.36 11.74
N ILE A 52 -4.86 -16.00 11.21
CA ILE A 52 -4.96 -16.36 9.80
C ILE A 52 -6.00 -15.46 9.14
N LEU A 53 -5.53 -14.57 8.28
CA LEU A 53 -6.38 -13.68 7.51
C LEU A 53 -6.73 -14.32 6.15
N MET A 54 -7.89 -13.98 5.65
CA MET A 54 -8.27 -14.31 4.27
C MET A 54 -8.17 -13.05 3.41
N ALA A 55 -7.28 -13.06 2.44
CA ALA A 55 -7.20 -12.01 1.43
C ALA A 55 -8.40 -12.07 0.48
N SER A 56 -8.68 -10.98 -0.22
CA SER A 56 -9.82 -10.86 -1.15
C SER A 56 -9.80 -11.88 -2.30
N ASN A 57 -8.62 -12.42 -2.64
CA ASN A 57 -8.46 -13.48 -3.64
C ASN A 57 -8.62 -14.91 -3.07
N GLY A 58 -9.02 -15.04 -1.80
CA GLY A 58 -9.23 -16.33 -1.12
C GLY A 58 -7.96 -16.99 -0.58
N LYS A 59 -6.77 -16.39 -0.74
CA LYS A 59 -5.53 -16.87 -0.13
C LYS A 59 -5.49 -16.53 1.35
N THR A 60 -4.94 -17.42 2.16
CA THR A 60 -4.73 -17.20 3.58
C THR A 60 -3.35 -16.62 3.85
N ILE A 61 -3.27 -15.73 4.83
CA ILE A 61 -2.04 -15.06 5.26
C ILE A 61 -1.92 -15.23 6.77
N GLU A 62 -0.83 -15.85 7.23
CA GLU A 62 -0.51 -15.93 8.65
C GLU A 62 0.17 -14.63 9.13
N VAL A 63 -0.33 -14.05 10.21
CA VAL A 63 0.22 -12.84 10.82
C VAL A 63 1.34 -13.22 11.79
N LEU A 64 2.58 -13.09 11.36
CA LEU A 64 3.75 -13.36 12.20
C LEU A 64 4.23 -12.12 12.98
N ASN A 65 3.94 -10.93 12.45
CA ASN A 65 4.31 -9.66 13.05
C ASN A 65 3.20 -8.63 12.82
N THR A 66 2.58 -8.19 13.88
CA THR A 66 1.47 -7.20 13.81
C THR A 66 1.93 -5.79 13.46
N ASP A 67 3.24 -5.48 13.58
CA ASP A 67 3.86 -4.23 13.11
C ASP A 67 4.17 -4.26 11.59
N ALA A 68 3.80 -5.34 10.91
CA ALA A 68 3.88 -5.49 9.47
C ALA A 68 2.49 -5.45 8.80
N GLU A 69 1.57 -4.65 9.34
CA GLU A 69 0.17 -4.56 8.93
C GLU A 69 -0.02 -3.88 7.57
N GLY A 70 0.81 -2.91 7.23
CA GLY A 70 0.68 -2.14 5.99
C GLY A 70 0.72 -3.02 4.74
N ARG A 71 1.58 -4.03 4.71
CA ARG A 71 1.63 -4.99 3.60
C ARG A 71 0.38 -5.85 3.48
N LEU A 72 -0.33 -6.08 4.56
CA LEU A 72 -1.60 -6.84 4.55
C LEU A 72 -2.70 -6.03 3.88
N THR A 73 -2.78 -4.74 4.19
CA THR A 73 -3.71 -3.80 3.57
C THR A 73 -3.40 -3.62 2.08
N LEU A 74 -2.12 -3.49 1.72
CA LEU A 74 -1.68 -3.35 0.32
C LEU A 74 -1.97 -4.60 -0.51
N ALA A 75 -1.91 -5.80 0.07
CA ALA A 75 -2.19 -7.04 -0.63
C ALA A 75 -3.58 -7.02 -1.30
N ASP A 76 -4.60 -6.58 -0.58
CA ASP A 76 -5.97 -6.50 -1.13
C ASP A 76 -6.13 -5.37 -2.15
N ALA A 77 -5.45 -4.24 -1.95
CA ALA A 77 -5.43 -3.16 -2.94
C ALA A 77 -4.80 -3.62 -4.27
N LEU A 78 -3.71 -4.39 -4.22
CA LEU A 78 -3.06 -4.95 -5.40
C LEU A 78 -3.96 -5.99 -6.10
N VAL A 79 -4.63 -6.86 -5.33
CA VAL A 79 -5.61 -7.81 -5.89
C VAL A 79 -6.74 -7.06 -6.59
N TYR A 80 -7.23 -5.97 -6.01
CA TYR A 80 -8.27 -5.14 -6.63
C TYR A 80 -7.79 -4.56 -7.97
N CYS A 81 -6.59 -4.02 -8.04
CA CYS A 81 -6.03 -3.48 -9.28
C CYS A 81 -5.87 -4.57 -10.36
N ASP A 82 -5.44 -5.77 -9.97
CA ASP A 82 -5.19 -6.89 -10.89
C ASP A 82 -6.50 -7.54 -11.37
N LYS A 83 -7.51 -7.70 -10.50
CA LYS A 83 -8.70 -8.48 -10.80
C LYS A 83 -9.91 -7.65 -11.21
N GLU A 84 -10.13 -6.52 -10.55
CA GLU A 84 -11.33 -5.70 -10.77
C GLU A 84 -11.09 -4.58 -11.78
N LEU A 85 -9.88 -4.04 -11.82
CA LEU A 85 -9.50 -2.97 -12.76
C LEU A 85 -8.77 -3.52 -14.00
N ASP A 86 -8.31 -4.78 -13.98
CA ASP A 86 -7.59 -5.44 -15.08
C ASP A 86 -6.43 -4.57 -15.61
N CYS A 87 -5.64 -4.05 -14.70
CA CYS A 87 -4.55 -3.13 -15.03
C CYS A 87 -3.43 -3.84 -15.79
N GLU A 88 -2.99 -3.30 -16.91
CA GLU A 88 -1.83 -3.77 -17.68
C GLU A 88 -0.52 -3.64 -16.89
N SER A 89 -0.42 -2.58 -16.07
CA SER A 89 0.74 -2.33 -15.23
C SER A 89 0.31 -1.73 -13.90
N ILE A 90 0.94 -2.15 -12.81
CA ILE A 90 0.67 -1.65 -11.46
C ILE A 90 1.98 -1.09 -10.88
N ILE A 91 1.94 0.15 -10.39
CA ILE A 91 3.05 0.78 -9.68
C ILE A 91 2.62 1.00 -8.23
N GLU A 92 3.33 0.39 -7.30
CA GLU A 92 3.09 0.53 -5.87
C GLU A 92 4.06 1.56 -5.25
N LEU A 93 3.53 2.47 -4.46
CA LEU A 93 4.29 3.49 -3.73
C LEU A 93 3.85 3.49 -2.26
N SER A 94 4.76 3.06 -1.39
CA SER A 94 4.52 3.08 0.06
C SER A 94 5.76 3.48 0.84
N THR A 95 5.56 4.01 2.02
CA THR A 95 6.58 4.21 3.05
C THR A 95 6.52 3.08 4.07
N LEU A 96 6.64 1.84 3.58
CA LEU A 96 6.23 0.63 4.27
C LEU A 96 7.13 0.25 5.46
N THR A 97 8.44 0.50 5.37
CA THR A 97 9.39 0.03 6.39
C THR A 97 10.66 0.89 6.48
N GLY A 98 11.08 1.15 7.72
CA GLY A 98 12.35 1.80 8.00
C GLY A 98 13.59 1.02 7.53
N ALA A 99 13.47 -0.28 7.33
CA ALA A 99 14.53 -1.13 6.77
C ALA A 99 15.00 -0.67 5.38
N CYS A 100 14.16 -0.02 4.63
CA CYS A 100 14.49 0.61 3.34
C CYS A 100 15.63 1.62 3.48
N MET A 101 15.64 2.43 4.55
CA MET A 101 16.72 3.42 4.79
C MET A 101 18.06 2.76 5.08
N VAL A 102 18.04 1.59 5.74
CA VAL A 102 19.25 0.81 6.06
C VAL A 102 19.79 0.14 4.79
N ALA A 103 18.91 -0.46 4.01
CA ALA A 103 19.28 -1.21 2.81
C ALA A 103 19.75 -0.31 1.66
N LEU A 104 19.15 0.86 1.47
CA LEU A 104 19.35 1.69 0.28
C LEU A 104 19.85 3.12 0.58
N GLY A 105 19.88 3.54 1.84
CA GLY A 105 20.19 4.91 2.25
C GLY A 105 18.98 5.84 2.24
N LYS A 106 19.17 7.05 2.74
CA LYS A 106 18.07 7.99 3.10
C LYS A 106 17.24 8.55 1.92
N VAL A 107 17.69 8.39 0.68
CA VAL A 107 17.09 9.04 -0.50
C VAL A 107 16.83 8.05 -1.64
N ARG A 108 16.69 6.78 -1.37
CA ARG A 108 16.44 5.78 -2.41
C ARG A 108 15.05 5.15 -2.27
N GLN A 109 14.44 4.92 -3.39
CA GLN A 109 13.15 4.26 -3.52
C GLN A 109 13.34 2.86 -4.13
N PHE A 110 12.58 1.90 -3.65
CA PHE A 110 12.47 0.61 -4.30
C PHE A 110 11.39 0.67 -5.38
N PHE A 111 11.73 0.19 -6.56
CA PHE A 111 10.75 -0.14 -7.58
C PHE A 111 10.80 -1.67 -7.76
N PHE A 112 9.67 -2.31 -7.54
CA PHE A 112 9.44 -3.69 -7.97
C PHE A 112 8.43 -3.64 -9.14
N ALA A 113 8.82 -4.19 -10.26
CA ALA A 113 7.93 -4.41 -11.38
C ALA A 113 7.48 -5.87 -11.41
#